data_dfbbc7613ca28c3e60327ff04c734e26
#
_entry.id   dfbbc7613ca28c3e60327ff04c734e26
#
_cell.length_a   1.000
_cell.length_b   1.000
_cell.length_c   1.000
_cell.angle_alpha   90.00
_cell.angle_beta   90.00
_cell.angle_gamma   90.00
#
_symmetry.space_group_name_H-M   'P 1'
#
loop_
_entity.id
_entity.type
_entity.pdbx_description
1 polymer ?
#
loop_
_entity_poly.entity_id
_entity_poly.type
_entity_poly.pdbx_seq_one_letter_code
_entity_poly.pdbx_strand_id
1 'polypeptide(L)'
;MATRIAPPAIADAVVGTIGNTPIIRLNATGNNAQIELLAKTEFSNPSGSIKDRVAQRVLANLKAANKIKDSTTLVVPSSGNLVISLALLSPQNGHYKVIGLVPERTSEDRIQFLKSLGVEIVRTPIEAHADSAESQFSIAKKIATDLQDAVLVDEFADGANVQVHSQETAEEILIQCEGRLDVLVVGVETGGTITGLARTLKSKIPGLKIVGVEPEHSSIHDGVSRTGAWKVEDIGGNFTPSILDKGLVDEWIQVSDQDSYSTARQLIREEGVFCGPSSGSVIVAALRYSQKLTKDGSQKPRVLTILNDTARNYLSTLLSDDWLLEHDLMDEAMAKSVAYHRHEKYRAASVEDLQLPAAVTVPPTATVGYALDLMMTREFSQLPVINPTNRKLMGYISLTTLTNLMEDGRAQESDQVSKWMFSFMKKGKEGSGAPAYQTITPNTPLADLSKFFEKHSFAVVTDDQRRWCLGIATKYDLMTFLNRRQSSGRSF
;
A
#
# COMPACT_ATOMS: atom_id res chain seq x y z
N MET A 1 -8.32 10.78 31.44
CA MET A 1 -9.45 10.45 30.54
C MET A 1 -9.26 11.29 29.29
N ALA A 2 -9.16 10.68 28.13
CA ALA A 2 -9.10 11.42 26.87
C ALA A 2 -10.43 12.18 26.69
N THR A 3 -10.36 13.50 26.55
CA THR A 3 -11.52 14.33 26.17
C THR A 3 -12.06 13.79 24.85
N ARG A 4 -13.27 13.27 24.85
CA ARG A 4 -13.96 12.88 23.60
C ARG A 4 -14.14 14.16 22.77
N ILE A 5 -13.43 14.25 21.66
CA ILE A 5 -13.71 15.27 20.64
C ILE A 5 -15.11 14.98 20.12
N ALA A 6 -15.98 15.98 20.06
CA ALA A 6 -17.31 15.83 19.51
C ALA A 6 -17.19 15.35 18.05
N PRO A 7 -17.96 14.35 17.62
CA PRO A 7 -17.94 13.93 16.22
C PRO A 7 -18.35 15.10 15.32
N PRO A 8 -17.80 15.21 14.11
CA PRO A 8 -18.23 16.22 13.14
C PRO A 8 -19.72 16.01 12.79
N ALA A 9 -20.37 17.08 12.34
CA ALA A 9 -21.73 16.99 11.82
C ALA A 9 -21.80 16.02 10.60
N ILE A 10 -23.02 15.55 10.31
CA ILE A 10 -23.24 14.73 9.11
C ILE A 10 -22.87 15.55 7.88
N ALA A 11 -21.97 15.00 7.05
CA ALA A 11 -21.62 15.60 5.77
C ALA A 11 -22.63 15.17 4.71
N ASP A 12 -23.12 16.08 3.90
CA ASP A 12 -24.10 15.81 2.84
C ASP A 12 -23.51 14.93 1.71
N ALA A 13 -22.19 14.99 1.54
CA ALA A 13 -21.47 14.27 0.51
C ALA A 13 -20.01 14.03 0.91
N VAL A 14 -19.32 13.09 0.23
CA VAL A 14 -17.92 12.77 0.50
C VAL A 14 -17.01 13.99 0.37
N VAL A 15 -17.33 14.92 -0.51
CA VAL A 15 -16.58 16.18 -0.68
C VAL A 15 -16.50 17.01 0.61
N GLY A 16 -17.51 16.94 1.46
CA GLY A 16 -17.55 17.62 2.77
C GLY A 16 -16.63 17.02 3.83
N THR A 17 -15.98 15.90 3.54
CA THR A 17 -15.02 15.24 4.44
C THR A 17 -13.56 15.50 4.06
N ILE A 18 -13.31 16.27 3.01
CA ILE A 18 -11.97 16.65 2.55
C ILE A 18 -11.39 17.72 3.48
N GLY A 19 -10.12 17.61 3.81
CA GLY A 19 -9.45 18.55 4.68
C GLY A 19 -9.65 18.25 6.17
N ASN A 20 -9.30 19.20 7.03
CA ASN A 20 -9.27 19.05 8.49
C ASN A 20 -8.53 17.78 8.94
N THR A 21 -7.48 17.43 8.22
CA THR A 21 -6.69 16.23 8.50
C THR A 21 -5.95 16.36 9.83
N PRO A 22 -5.78 15.28 10.59
CA PRO A 22 -5.07 15.33 11.86
C PRO A 22 -3.59 15.70 11.71
N ILE A 23 -3.04 16.35 12.74
CA ILE A 23 -1.60 16.34 13.00
C ILE A 23 -1.35 15.39 14.16
N ILE A 24 -0.42 14.46 13.99
CA ILE A 24 -0.01 13.49 15.00
C ILE A 24 1.44 13.74 15.44
N ARG A 25 1.77 13.27 16.64
CA ARG A 25 3.15 13.31 17.14
C ARG A 25 3.79 11.94 16.93
N LEU A 26 4.98 11.91 16.30
CA LEU A 26 5.77 10.71 16.08
C LEU A 26 6.73 10.55 17.27
N ASN A 27 6.32 9.76 18.25
CA ASN A 27 7.01 9.68 19.54
C ASN A 27 8.26 8.81 19.47
N ALA A 28 8.21 7.63 18.87
CA ALA A 28 9.33 6.73 18.77
C ALA A 28 10.46 7.38 17.92
N THR A 29 10.10 7.92 16.77
CA THR A 29 11.03 8.56 15.83
C THR A 29 11.57 9.89 16.35
N GLY A 30 10.72 10.76 16.93
CA GLY A 30 11.11 12.10 17.37
C GLY A 30 11.91 12.11 18.68
N ASN A 31 11.74 11.14 19.57
CA ASN A 31 12.44 11.12 20.86
C ASN A 31 13.95 11.04 20.70
N ASN A 32 14.45 10.23 19.77
CA ASN A 32 15.87 10.06 19.49
C ASN A 32 16.51 11.33 18.92
N ALA A 33 15.75 12.11 18.13
CA ALA A 33 16.23 13.33 17.49
C ALA A 33 16.14 14.57 18.40
N GLN A 34 15.59 14.44 19.61
CA GLN A 34 15.38 15.55 20.56
C GLN A 34 14.56 16.72 20.04
N ILE A 35 13.67 16.46 19.10
CA ILE A 35 12.71 17.39 18.53
C ILE A 35 11.28 16.99 18.87
N GLU A 36 10.34 17.92 18.72
CA GLU A 36 8.90 17.59 18.65
C GLU A 36 8.57 17.34 17.17
N LEU A 37 8.63 16.07 16.74
CA LEU A 37 8.34 15.68 15.36
C LEU A 37 6.85 15.45 15.18
N LEU A 38 6.25 16.25 14.31
CA LEU A 38 4.83 16.24 13.96
C LEU A 38 4.63 15.80 12.51
N ALA A 39 3.51 15.14 12.24
CA ALA A 39 3.13 14.70 10.92
C ALA A 39 1.67 15.03 10.62
N LYS A 40 1.41 15.80 9.56
CA LYS A 40 0.07 16.06 9.05
C LYS A 40 -0.35 14.92 8.13
N THR A 41 -1.38 14.17 8.52
CA THR A 41 -1.77 12.91 7.88
C THR A 41 -2.72 13.15 6.71
N GLU A 42 -2.21 13.65 5.58
CA GLU A 42 -3.00 13.93 4.38
C GLU A 42 -3.61 12.66 3.74
N PHE A 43 -3.08 11.48 4.06
CA PHE A 43 -3.70 10.21 3.71
C PHE A 43 -5.05 9.95 4.40
N SER A 44 -5.46 10.79 5.36
CA SER A 44 -6.77 10.73 6.00
C SER A 44 -7.90 11.32 5.15
N ASN A 45 -7.59 11.98 4.04
CA ASN A 45 -8.58 12.40 3.07
C ASN A 45 -9.30 11.19 2.43
N PRO A 46 -10.53 11.34 1.89
CA PRO A 46 -11.35 10.24 1.39
C PRO A 46 -10.70 9.32 0.37
N SER A 47 -9.93 9.87 -0.61
CA SER A 47 -9.19 9.04 -1.58
C SER A 47 -7.90 8.46 -1.01
N GLY A 48 -7.49 8.91 0.18
CA GLY A 48 -6.23 8.54 0.81
C GLY A 48 -5.05 9.39 0.40
N SER A 49 -5.25 10.62 -0.10
CA SER A 49 -4.14 11.50 -0.46
C SER A 49 -4.45 13.00 -0.33
N ILE A 50 -3.39 13.82 -0.27
CA ILE A 50 -3.46 15.28 -0.28
C ILE A 50 -4.16 15.85 -1.54
N LYS A 51 -4.21 15.06 -2.63
CA LYS A 51 -4.74 15.51 -3.92
C LYS A 51 -6.26 15.72 -3.90
N ASP A 52 -6.99 15.21 -2.92
CA ASP A 52 -8.43 15.50 -2.75
C ASP A 52 -8.68 17.01 -2.60
N ARG A 53 -7.81 17.70 -1.88
CA ARG A 53 -7.87 19.16 -1.72
C ARG A 53 -7.67 19.86 -3.06
N VAL A 54 -6.69 19.40 -3.84
CA VAL A 54 -6.38 19.98 -5.16
C VAL A 54 -7.53 19.72 -6.12
N ALA A 55 -8.04 18.49 -6.19
CA ALA A 55 -9.15 18.11 -7.04
C ALA A 55 -10.41 18.94 -6.74
N GLN A 56 -10.77 19.10 -5.46
CA GLN A 56 -11.90 19.90 -5.02
C GLN A 56 -11.77 21.36 -5.48
N ARG A 57 -10.59 21.97 -5.28
CA ARG A 57 -10.33 23.37 -5.65
C ARG A 57 -10.33 23.57 -7.16
N VAL A 58 -9.70 22.68 -7.93
CA VAL A 58 -9.70 22.72 -9.39
C VAL A 58 -11.13 22.64 -9.94
N LEU A 59 -11.92 21.67 -9.48
CA LEU A 59 -13.31 21.55 -9.91
C LEU A 59 -14.14 22.79 -9.56
N ALA A 60 -13.97 23.37 -8.37
CA ALA A 60 -14.64 24.59 -7.98
C ALA A 60 -14.28 25.77 -8.89
N ASN A 61 -12.99 25.96 -9.18
CA ASN A 61 -12.51 27.03 -10.06
C ASN A 61 -13.01 26.84 -11.51
N LEU A 62 -12.98 25.63 -12.03
CA LEU A 62 -13.47 25.32 -13.39
C LEU A 62 -14.98 25.55 -13.52
N LYS A 63 -15.75 25.20 -12.51
CA LYS A 63 -17.19 25.50 -12.45
C LYS A 63 -17.46 27.00 -12.41
N ALA A 64 -16.79 27.73 -11.51
CA ALA A 64 -16.94 29.17 -11.37
C ALA A 64 -16.58 29.93 -12.67
N ALA A 65 -15.63 29.39 -13.43
CA ALA A 65 -15.23 29.93 -14.74
C ALA A 65 -16.12 29.45 -15.92
N ASN A 66 -17.16 28.65 -15.67
CA ASN A 66 -18.03 28.01 -16.69
C ASN A 66 -17.24 27.19 -17.73
N LYS A 67 -16.09 26.61 -17.34
CA LYS A 67 -15.26 25.78 -18.22
C LYS A 67 -15.67 24.33 -18.29
N ILE A 68 -16.44 23.86 -17.33
CA ILE A 68 -16.96 22.49 -17.25
C ILE A 68 -18.47 22.49 -17.05
N LYS A 69 -19.12 21.53 -17.65
CA LYS A 69 -20.55 21.19 -17.52
C LYS A 69 -20.67 19.70 -17.25
N ASP A 70 -21.88 19.23 -16.97
CA ASP A 70 -22.12 17.80 -16.77
C ASP A 70 -21.57 16.98 -17.95
N SER A 71 -20.94 15.86 -17.61
CA SER A 71 -20.28 14.93 -18.54
C SER A 71 -19.05 15.48 -19.30
N THR A 72 -18.51 16.66 -18.92
CA THR A 72 -17.23 17.13 -19.47
C THR A 72 -16.13 16.09 -19.23
N THR A 73 -15.22 15.93 -20.19
CA THR A 73 -14.06 15.05 -20.04
C THR A 73 -12.89 15.81 -19.42
N LEU A 74 -12.37 15.32 -18.29
CA LEU A 74 -11.18 15.83 -17.64
C LEU A 74 -9.96 15.04 -18.11
N VAL A 75 -8.99 15.70 -18.72
CA VAL A 75 -7.74 15.09 -19.21
C VAL A 75 -6.61 15.48 -18.26
N VAL A 76 -5.99 14.49 -17.61
CA VAL A 76 -5.16 14.72 -16.42
C VAL A 76 -3.79 14.07 -16.57
N PRO A 77 -2.72 14.82 -16.84
CA PRO A 77 -1.34 14.33 -16.79
C PRO A 77 -0.86 14.28 -15.33
N SER A 78 -0.91 13.12 -14.69
CA SER A 78 -0.58 12.97 -13.26
C SER A 78 -0.04 11.59 -12.95
N SER A 79 0.72 11.47 -11.85
CA SER A 79 1.22 10.20 -11.30
C SER A 79 0.11 9.25 -10.77
N GLY A 80 -1.11 9.74 -10.62
CA GLY A 80 -2.28 8.93 -10.29
C GLY A 80 -3.14 9.44 -9.13
N ASN A 81 -2.57 10.00 -8.07
CA ASN A 81 -3.36 10.45 -6.91
C ASN A 81 -4.38 11.55 -7.29
N LEU A 82 -4.02 12.54 -8.13
CA LEU A 82 -4.97 13.53 -8.59
C LEU A 82 -6.06 12.91 -9.48
N VAL A 83 -5.70 11.95 -10.34
CA VAL A 83 -6.65 11.24 -11.20
C VAL A 83 -7.68 10.48 -10.35
N ILE A 84 -7.20 9.77 -9.29
CA ILE A 84 -8.07 9.08 -8.33
C ILE A 84 -9.02 10.05 -7.66
N SER A 85 -8.51 11.18 -7.16
CA SER A 85 -9.32 12.20 -6.48
C SER A 85 -10.39 12.79 -7.40
N LEU A 86 -10.04 13.16 -8.62
CA LEU A 86 -11.00 13.69 -9.60
C LEU A 86 -12.07 12.67 -9.97
N ALA A 87 -11.69 11.42 -10.19
CA ALA A 87 -12.64 10.35 -10.49
C ALA A 87 -13.58 10.07 -9.31
N LEU A 88 -13.07 10.07 -8.06
CA LEU A 88 -13.88 9.89 -6.86
C LEU A 88 -14.90 11.03 -6.66
N LEU A 89 -14.51 12.26 -6.96
CA LEU A 89 -15.36 13.43 -6.80
C LEU A 89 -16.34 13.65 -7.97
N SER A 90 -16.09 13.03 -9.12
CA SER A 90 -16.88 13.19 -10.34
C SER A 90 -18.39 12.90 -10.16
N PRO A 91 -18.83 11.79 -9.51
CA PRO A 91 -20.27 11.47 -9.39
C PRO A 91 -21.09 12.55 -8.70
N GLN A 92 -20.47 13.29 -7.77
CA GLN A 92 -21.16 14.34 -7.00
C GLN A 92 -21.01 15.73 -7.60
N ASN A 93 -20.23 15.84 -8.71
CA ASN A 93 -19.83 17.12 -9.26
C ASN A 93 -20.25 17.36 -10.72
N GLY A 94 -20.95 16.42 -11.36
CA GLY A 94 -21.37 16.56 -12.77
C GLY A 94 -21.05 15.33 -13.62
N HIS A 95 -20.75 14.19 -12.99
CA HIS A 95 -20.46 12.93 -13.68
C HIS A 95 -19.41 13.06 -14.79
N TYR A 96 -18.30 13.74 -14.47
CA TYR A 96 -17.20 13.95 -15.41
C TYR A 96 -16.57 12.62 -15.84
N LYS A 97 -16.19 12.53 -17.11
CA LYS A 97 -15.31 11.46 -17.59
C LYS A 97 -13.86 11.84 -17.26
N VAL A 98 -13.06 10.88 -16.86
CA VAL A 98 -11.66 11.15 -16.51
C VAL A 98 -10.75 10.29 -17.40
N ILE A 99 -9.83 10.97 -18.08
CA ILE A 99 -8.72 10.34 -18.83
C ILE A 99 -7.44 10.65 -18.06
N GLY A 100 -6.81 9.62 -17.49
CA GLY A 100 -5.54 9.74 -16.77
C GLY A 100 -4.34 9.38 -17.67
N LEU A 101 -3.40 10.32 -17.81
CA LEU A 101 -2.13 10.04 -18.47
C LEU A 101 -1.09 9.75 -17.39
N VAL A 102 -0.74 8.47 -17.25
CA VAL A 102 0.11 8.01 -16.17
C VAL A 102 1.41 7.41 -16.69
N PRO A 103 2.56 7.72 -16.05
CA PRO A 103 3.84 7.14 -16.44
C PRO A 103 3.86 5.62 -16.34
N GLU A 104 4.66 4.95 -17.16
CA GLU A 104 4.83 3.48 -17.12
C GLU A 104 5.31 2.96 -15.77
N ARG A 105 6.02 3.77 -15.00
CA ARG A 105 6.47 3.43 -13.63
C ARG A 105 5.36 3.36 -12.60
N THR A 106 4.15 3.88 -12.92
CA THR A 106 3.02 3.85 -11.98
C THR A 106 2.67 2.41 -11.60
N SER A 107 2.57 2.16 -10.30
CA SER A 107 2.33 0.82 -9.75
C SER A 107 1.04 0.19 -10.26
N GLU A 108 1.04 -1.14 -10.40
CA GLU A 108 -0.17 -1.88 -10.82
C GLU A 108 -1.32 -1.69 -9.82
N ASP A 109 -1.03 -1.48 -8.54
CA ASP A 109 -2.04 -1.20 -7.52
C ASP A 109 -2.83 0.07 -7.86
N ARG A 110 -2.14 1.16 -8.23
CA ARG A 110 -2.80 2.41 -8.69
C ARG A 110 -3.56 2.22 -9.99
N ILE A 111 -3.01 1.47 -10.92
CA ILE A 111 -3.71 1.16 -12.19
C ILE A 111 -5.01 0.41 -11.92
N GLN A 112 -5.04 -0.54 -11.00
CA GLN A 112 -6.28 -1.23 -10.62
C GLN A 112 -7.28 -0.29 -9.94
N PHE A 113 -6.82 0.62 -9.10
CA PHE A 113 -7.68 1.66 -8.52
C PHE A 113 -8.32 2.51 -9.60
N LEU A 114 -7.53 3.05 -10.53
CA LEU A 114 -8.03 3.88 -11.62
C LEU A 114 -9.07 3.15 -12.48
N LYS A 115 -8.79 1.88 -12.83
CA LYS A 115 -9.75 1.04 -13.58
C LYS A 115 -11.06 0.83 -12.81
N SER A 116 -10.99 0.62 -11.50
CA SER A 116 -12.18 0.40 -10.67
C SER A 116 -13.07 1.65 -10.58
N LEU A 117 -12.49 2.84 -10.75
CA LEU A 117 -13.19 4.12 -10.81
C LEU A 117 -13.70 4.48 -12.21
N GLY A 118 -13.50 3.62 -13.20
CA GLY A 118 -13.93 3.86 -14.58
C GLY A 118 -13.07 4.88 -15.34
N VAL A 119 -11.83 5.11 -14.89
CA VAL A 119 -10.87 6.02 -15.55
C VAL A 119 -10.34 5.37 -16.82
N GLU A 120 -10.32 6.11 -17.92
CA GLU A 120 -9.60 5.74 -19.12
C GLU A 120 -8.11 6.07 -18.94
N ILE A 121 -7.24 5.07 -19.17
CA ILE A 121 -5.81 5.17 -18.84
C ILE A 121 -4.98 5.22 -20.11
N VAL A 122 -4.16 6.25 -20.23
CA VAL A 122 -3.12 6.39 -21.27
C VAL A 122 -1.75 6.28 -20.61
N ARG A 123 -0.97 5.26 -20.98
CA ARG A 123 0.41 5.09 -20.48
C ARG A 123 1.37 5.93 -21.29
N THR A 124 2.34 6.56 -20.61
CA THR A 124 3.35 7.41 -21.26
C THR A 124 4.76 6.98 -20.86
N PRO A 125 5.76 7.13 -21.76
CA PRO A 125 7.14 6.79 -21.46
C PRO A 125 7.70 7.58 -20.27
N ILE A 126 8.56 6.93 -19.45
CA ILE A 126 9.18 7.55 -18.28
C ILE A 126 10.25 8.56 -18.69
N GLU A 127 11.02 8.24 -19.73
CA GLU A 127 12.18 9.01 -20.18
C GLU A 127 11.79 10.24 -21.02
N ALA A 128 10.52 10.39 -21.37
CA ALA A 128 10.06 11.51 -22.20
C ALA A 128 10.28 12.85 -21.47
N HIS A 129 11.09 13.74 -22.06
CA HIS A 129 11.22 15.09 -21.55
C HIS A 129 9.87 15.82 -21.58
N ALA A 130 9.61 16.69 -20.60
CA ALA A 130 8.31 17.35 -20.45
C ALA A 130 7.81 18.04 -21.74
N ASP A 131 8.73 18.61 -22.55
CA ASP A 131 8.44 19.31 -23.80
C ASP A 131 8.41 18.39 -25.03
N SER A 132 8.69 17.10 -24.89
CA SER A 132 8.65 16.17 -26.02
C SER A 132 7.21 15.83 -26.42
N ALA A 133 7.02 15.46 -27.71
CA ALA A 133 5.71 15.07 -28.20
C ALA A 133 5.11 13.82 -27.50
N GLU A 134 5.97 12.98 -26.95
CA GLU A 134 5.62 11.73 -26.25
C GLU A 134 5.39 11.93 -24.75
N SER A 135 5.60 13.13 -24.24
CA SER A 135 5.39 13.43 -22.82
C SER A 135 3.92 13.35 -22.44
N GLN A 136 3.66 12.99 -21.19
CA GLN A 136 2.30 13.00 -20.63
C GLN A 136 1.61 14.36 -20.84
N PHE A 137 2.35 15.47 -20.76
CA PHE A 137 1.82 16.83 -20.89
C PHE A 137 1.41 17.15 -22.32
N SER A 138 2.27 16.83 -23.30
CA SER A 138 2.00 17.07 -24.72
C SER A 138 0.85 16.21 -25.22
N ILE A 139 0.81 14.92 -24.83
CA ILE A 139 -0.28 14.01 -25.17
C ILE A 139 -1.59 14.47 -24.52
N ALA A 140 -1.58 14.87 -23.24
CA ALA A 140 -2.77 15.37 -22.55
C ALA A 140 -3.33 16.63 -23.23
N LYS A 141 -2.45 17.58 -23.58
CA LYS A 141 -2.84 18.80 -24.30
C LYS A 141 -3.47 18.48 -25.65
N LYS A 142 -2.88 17.54 -26.39
CA LYS A 142 -3.43 17.10 -27.68
C LYS A 142 -4.81 16.47 -27.50
N ILE A 143 -4.98 15.53 -26.58
CA ILE A 143 -6.27 14.89 -26.32
C ILE A 143 -7.32 15.94 -25.92
N ALA A 144 -6.98 16.86 -25.01
CA ALA A 144 -7.90 17.91 -24.58
C ALA A 144 -8.29 18.88 -25.70
N THR A 145 -7.43 19.03 -26.74
CA THR A 145 -7.72 19.87 -27.92
C THR A 145 -8.56 19.12 -28.94
N ASP A 146 -8.30 17.84 -29.15
CA ASP A 146 -8.93 17.02 -30.20
C ASP A 146 -10.32 16.52 -29.78
N LEU A 147 -10.59 16.38 -28.46
CA LEU A 147 -11.88 15.94 -27.95
C LEU A 147 -12.83 17.12 -27.73
N GLN A 148 -14.07 16.96 -28.21
CA GLN A 148 -15.15 17.89 -27.88
C GLN A 148 -15.51 17.82 -26.39
N ASP A 149 -15.74 18.96 -25.76
CA ASP A 149 -16.09 19.07 -24.33
C ASP A 149 -15.03 18.46 -23.39
N ALA A 150 -13.76 18.62 -23.71
CA ALA A 150 -12.65 18.19 -22.86
C ALA A 150 -11.88 19.38 -22.27
N VAL A 151 -11.39 19.22 -21.05
CA VAL A 151 -10.57 20.21 -20.33
C VAL A 151 -9.31 19.57 -19.80
N LEU A 152 -8.17 20.21 -20.06
CA LEU A 152 -6.88 19.85 -19.46
C LEU A 152 -6.85 20.27 -17.99
N VAL A 153 -6.53 19.36 -17.11
CA VAL A 153 -6.26 19.62 -15.68
C VAL A 153 -4.79 19.33 -15.42
N ASP A 154 -3.98 20.38 -15.41
CA ASP A 154 -2.53 20.31 -15.23
C ASP A 154 -2.15 20.86 -13.85
N GLU A 155 -1.89 19.96 -12.91
CA GLU A 155 -1.52 20.30 -11.52
C GLU A 155 -0.14 20.97 -11.38
N PHE A 156 0.71 20.89 -12.41
CA PHE A 156 2.05 21.50 -12.42
C PHE A 156 2.02 22.97 -12.84
N ALA A 157 0.91 23.43 -13.42
CA ALA A 157 0.72 24.78 -13.91
C ALA A 157 -0.51 25.50 -13.30
N ASP A 158 -1.48 24.76 -12.76
CA ASP A 158 -2.71 25.34 -12.23
C ASP A 158 -2.50 25.97 -10.85
N GLY A 159 -2.74 27.28 -10.75
CA GLY A 159 -2.68 28.02 -9.51
C GLY A 159 -3.63 27.55 -8.40
N ALA A 160 -4.67 26.79 -8.74
CA ALA A 160 -5.58 26.18 -7.77
C ALA A 160 -4.83 25.27 -6.78
N ASN A 161 -3.78 24.58 -7.23
CA ASN A 161 -2.93 23.74 -6.41
C ASN A 161 -2.19 24.56 -5.33
N VAL A 162 -1.69 25.74 -5.65
CA VAL A 162 -1.09 26.66 -4.65
C VAL A 162 -2.16 27.25 -3.74
N GLN A 163 -3.30 27.68 -4.30
CA GLN A 163 -4.37 28.34 -3.57
C GLN A 163 -4.94 27.50 -2.43
N VAL A 164 -5.24 26.24 -2.67
CA VAL A 164 -5.84 25.36 -1.66
C VAL A 164 -4.90 25.19 -0.46
N HIS A 165 -3.60 25.07 -0.71
CA HIS A 165 -2.63 24.90 0.37
C HIS A 165 -2.36 26.20 1.12
N SER A 166 -2.41 27.36 0.44
CA SER A 166 -2.23 28.66 1.10
C SER A 166 -3.46 29.09 1.89
N GLN A 167 -4.67 28.74 1.45
CA GLN A 167 -5.91 29.23 2.05
C GLN A 167 -6.54 28.26 3.05
N GLU A 168 -6.31 26.94 2.89
CA GLU A 168 -6.94 25.91 3.71
C GLU A 168 -5.89 25.13 4.53
N THR A 169 -4.97 24.43 3.89
CA THR A 169 -4.01 23.57 4.59
C THR A 169 -3.12 24.37 5.56
N ALA A 170 -2.70 25.58 5.17
CA ALA A 170 -1.90 26.44 6.04
C ALA A 170 -2.69 26.94 7.27
N GLU A 171 -3.97 27.28 7.11
CA GLU A 171 -4.81 27.70 8.25
C GLU A 171 -5.03 26.53 9.23
N GLU A 172 -5.27 25.32 8.72
CA GLU A 172 -5.34 24.14 9.58
C GLU A 172 -4.06 23.96 10.40
N ILE A 173 -2.88 24.08 9.77
CA ILE A 173 -1.58 23.95 10.44
C ILE A 173 -1.42 25.04 11.50
N LEU A 174 -1.78 26.29 11.21
CA LEU A 174 -1.70 27.39 12.17
C LEU A 174 -2.55 27.12 13.41
N ILE A 175 -3.77 26.66 13.23
CA ILE A 175 -4.68 26.33 14.32
C ILE A 175 -4.14 25.15 15.12
N GLN A 176 -3.79 24.06 14.46
CA GLN A 176 -3.35 22.80 15.09
C GLN A 176 -2.00 22.94 15.80
N CYS A 177 -1.10 23.78 15.27
CA CYS A 177 0.19 24.07 15.88
C CYS A 177 0.16 25.27 16.84
N GLU A 178 -0.99 25.90 17.04
CA GLU A 178 -1.15 27.06 17.91
C GLU A 178 -0.19 28.22 17.52
N GLY A 179 0.06 28.38 16.22
CA GLY A 179 0.99 29.35 15.66
C GLY A 179 2.47 29.11 15.97
N ARG A 180 2.84 27.96 16.55
CA ARG A 180 4.22 27.62 16.91
C ARG A 180 4.74 26.50 16.00
N LEU A 181 5.70 26.85 15.15
CA LEU A 181 6.39 25.92 14.27
C LEU A 181 7.78 26.46 13.93
N ASP A 182 8.83 25.66 14.10
CA ASP A 182 10.20 26.08 13.81
C ASP A 182 10.63 25.66 12.41
N VAL A 183 10.20 24.45 11.96
CA VAL A 183 10.57 23.89 10.66
C VAL A 183 9.37 23.18 10.03
N LEU A 184 9.15 23.45 8.74
CA LEU A 184 8.22 22.69 7.90
C LEU A 184 9.01 21.95 6.83
N VAL A 185 8.83 20.63 6.75
CA VAL A 185 9.50 19.73 5.78
C VAL A 185 8.48 19.16 4.82
N VAL A 186 8.64 19.41 3.52
CA VAL A 186 7.65 19.06 2.48
C VAL A 186 8.31 18.35 1.32
N GLY A 187 7.76 17.20 0.91
CA GLY A 187 8.11 16.53 -0.35
C GLY A 187 7.63 17.35 -1.54
N VAL A 188 8.48 17.51 -2.55
CA VAL A 188 8.20 18.35 -3.71
C VAL A 188 8.08 17.53 -4.96
N GLU A 189 6.93 17.63 -5.65
CA GLU A 189 6.67 17.13 -6.99
C GLU A 189 6.16 18.29 -7.88
N THR A 190 4.91 18.71 -7.69
CA THR A 190 4.31 19.83 -8.44
C THR A 190 4.70 21.21 -7.91
N GLY A 191 5.17 21.27 -6.66
CA GLY A 191 5.50 22.51 -5.99
C GLY A 191 4.32 23.28 -5.37
N GLY A 192 3.08 22.86 -5.63
CA GLY A 192 1.89 23.54 -5.12
C GLY A 192 1.80 23.56 -3.61
N THR A 193 2.04 22.42 -2.96
CA THR A 193 1.99 22.27 -1.49
C THR A 193 3.03 23.17 -0.81
N ILE A 194 4.30 23.05 -1.16
CA ILE A 194 5.37 23.79 -0.51
C ILE A 194 5.24 25.30 -0.74
N THR A 195 4.89 25.72 -1.97
CA THR A 195 4.69 27.13 -2.32
C THR A 195 3.51 27.73 -1.55
N GLY A 196 2.36 27.02 -1.53
CA GLY A 196 1.16 27.49 -0.85
C GLY A 196 1.36 27.62 0.66
N LEU A 197 1.91 26.57 1.28
CA LEU A 197 2.20 26.56 2.72
C LEU A 197 3.23 27.63 3.10
N ALA A 198 4.35 27.72 2.35
CA ALA A 198 5.41 28.67 2.67
C ALA A 198 4.96 30.13 2.57
N ARG A 199 4.17 30.49 1.54
CA ARG A 199 3.61 31.87 1.41
C ARG A 199 2.83 32.29 2.63
N THR A 200 1.94 31.43 3.11
CA THR A 200 1.08 31.77 4.25
C THR A 200 1.80 31.62 5.57
N LEU A 201 2.49 30.52 5.81
CA LEU A 201 3.07 30.25 7.13
C LEU A 201 4.27 31.17 7.44
N LYS A 202 5.16 31.45 6.46
CA LYS A 202 6.26 32.43 6.70
C LYS A 202 5.76 33.84 7.03
N SER A 203 4.61 34.24 6.48
CA SER A 203 4.03 35.56 6.81
C SER A 203 3.45 35.62 8.22
N LYS A 204 3.04 34.49 8.79
CA LYS A 204 2.36 34.39 10.09
C LYS A 204 3.26 33.88 11.22
N ILE A 205 4.31 33.11 10.90
CA ILE A 205 5.25 32.52 11.85
C ILE A 205 6.66 33.08 11.56
N PRO A 206 7.11 34.13 12.27
CA PRO A 206 8.46 34.66 12.09
C PRO A 206 9.54 33.60 12.37
N GLY A 207 10.53 33.53 11.50
CA GLY A 207 11.66 32.60 11.66
C GLY A 207 11.42 31.19 11.18
N LEU A 208 10.21 30.83 10.74
CA LEU A 208 9.89 29.51 10.18
C LEU A 208 10.83 29.14 9.03
N LYS A 209 11.44 27.96 9.13
CA LYS A 209 12.28 27.37 8.08
C LYS A 209 11.48 26.40 7.23
N ILE A 210 11.64 26.52 5.92
CA ILE A 210 11.00 25.63 4.93
C ILE A 210 12.07 24.75 4.29
N VAL A 211 11.89 23.43 4.39
CA VAL A 211 12.78 22.44 3.81
C VAL A 211 12.05 21.69 2.70
N GLY A 212 12.57 21.80 1.48
CA GLY A 212 12.11 21.04 0.33
C GLY A 212 12.80 19.68 0.26
N VAL A 213 12.06 18.63 -0.04
CA VAL A 213 12.59 17.26 -0.15
C VAL A 213 12.32 16.72 -1.54
N GLU A 214 13.34 16.14 -2.15
CA GLU A 214 13.24 15.44 -3.43
C GLU A 214 14.10 14.16 -3.41
N PRO A 215 13.83 13.17 -4.29
CA PRO A 215 14.68 12.00 -4.42
C PRO A 215 16.07 12.37 -4.97
N GLU A 216 17.05 11.55 -4.71
CA GLU A 216 18.30 11.55 -5.47
C GLU A 216 17.97 11.43 -6.97
N HIS A 217 18.72 12.10 -7.83
CA HIS A 217 18.48 12.19 -9.27
C HIS A 217 17.31 13.08 -9.73
N SER A 218 16.48 13.60 -8.83
CA SER A 218 15.54 14.66 -9.17
C SER A 218 16.25 15.96 -9.51
N SER A 219 15.67 16.76 -10.41
CA SER A 219 16.22 18.05 -10.88
C SER A 219 15.30 19.24 -10.59
N ILE A 220 14.33 19.07 -9.69
CA ILE A 220 13.35 20.14 -9.41
C ILE A 220 14.03 21.39 -8.85
N HIS A 221 14.94 21.24 -7.88
CA HIS A 221 15.49 22.40 -7.16
C HIS A 221 16.52 23.17 -7.98
N ASP A 222 17.38 22.54 -8.73
CA ASP A 222 18.49 23.19 -9.46
C ASP A 222 18.37 23.15 -10.98
N GLY A 223 17.46 22.34 -11.53
CA GLY A 223 17.27 22.20 -12.97
C GLY A 223 18.38 21.40 -13.65
N VAL A 224 19.29 20.78 -12.89
CA VAL A 224 20.38 19.97 -13.43
C VAL A 224 19.90 18.59 -13.78
N SER A 225 19.91 18.26 -15.06
CA SER A 225 19.58 16.90 -15.50
C SER A 225 20.59 15.89 -14.95
N ARG A 226 20.10 14.87 -14.26
CA ARG A 226 20.90 13.80 -13.66
C ARG A 226 20.61 12.47 -14.35
N THR A 227 21.65 11.68 -14.52
CA THR A 227 21.50 10.29 -14.96
C THR A 227 21.10 9.45 -13.75
N GLY A 228 20.02 8.74 -13.86
CA GLY A 228 19.49 7.88 -12.81
C GLY A 228 17.97 7.98 -12.73
N ALA A 229 17.36 6.95 -12.20
CA ALA A 229 15.95 6.89 -11.92
C ALA A 229 15.72 6.69 -10.43
N TRP A 230 14.59 7.13 -9.94
CA TRP A 230 14.13 6.85 -8.58
C TRP A 230 12.80 6.09 -8.63
N LYS A 231 12.49 5.39 -7.55
CA LYS A 231 11.28 4.54 -7.43
C LYS A 231 10.19 5.14 -6.55
N VAL A 232 10.54 6.08 -5.68
CA VAL A 232 9.56 6.76 -4.82
C VAL A 232 8.60 7.55 -5.69
N GLU A 233 7.29 7.26 -5.56
CA GLU A 233 6.24 7.98 -6.27
C GLU A 233 5.80 9.24 -5.49
N ASP A 234 5.13 10.18 -6.17
CA ASP A 234 4.58 11.44 -5.64
C ASP A 234 5.61 12.41 -5.02
N ILE A 235 6.85 12.31 -5.47
CA ILE A 235 7.95 13.21 -5.10
C ILE A 235 8.99 13.22 -6.23
N GLY A 236 9.62 14.38 -6.44
CA GLY A 236 10.65 14.52 -7.46
C GLY A 236 10.12 14.75 -8.87
N GLY A 237 11.00 15.16 -9.76
CA GLY A 237 10.72 15.41 -11.17
C GLY A 237 11.98 15.73 -11.96
N ASN A 238 11.86 15.68 -13.27
CA ASN A 238 12.93 15.97 -14.23
C ASN A 238 12.86 17.40 -14.81
N PHE A 239 11.99 18.24 -14.28
CA PHE A 239 11.88 19.67 -14.60
C PHE A 239 11.40 20.47 -13.39
N THR A 240 11.56 21.79 -13.42
CA THR A 240 11.01 22.70 -12.39
C THR A 240 9.59 23.13 -12.78
N PRO A 241 8.56 22.77 -11.98
CA PRO A 241 7.18 23.18 -12.23
C PRO A 241 6.99 24.71 -12.18
N SER A 242 6.11 25.24 -13.02
CA SER A 242 5.90 26.72 -13.12
C SER A 242 5.28 27.34 -11.85
N ILE A 243 4.55 26.56 -11.05
CA ILE A 243 3.92 27.01 -9.82
C ILE A 243 4.84 26.92 -8.59
N LEU A 244 6.03 26.34 -8.72
CA LEU A 244 7.00 26.23 -7.66
C LEU A 244 7.76 27.54 -7.45
N ASP A 245 7.64 28.12 -6.26
CA ASP A 245 8.41 29.28 -5.83
C ASP A 245 9.62 28.84 -4.98
N LYS A 246 10.74 28.58 -5.63
CA LYS A 246 11.98 28.13 -4.97
C LYS A 246 12.55 29.18 -4.00
N GLY A 247 12.26 30.46 -4.18
CA GLY A 247 12.72 31.52 -3.30
C GLY A 247 12.14 31.47 -1.88
N LEU A 248 11.07 30.70 -1.68
CA LEU A 248 10.47 30.48 -0.36
C LEU A 248 11.10 29.33 0.43
N VAL A 249 11.92 28.50 -0.21
CA VAL A 249 12.54 27.30 0.38
C VAL A 249 13.92 27.67 0.93
N ASP A 250 14.13 27.42 2.21
CA ASP A 250 15.40 27.75 2.89
C ASP A 250 16.48 26.70 2.64
N GLU A 251 16.11 25.44 2.50
CA GLU A 251 17.04 24.33 2.26
C GLU A 251 16.39 23.22 1.44
N TRP A 252 17.20 22.54 0.61
CA TRP A 252 16.79 21.35 -0.14
C TRP A 252 17.57 20.15 0.34
N ILE A 253 16.86 19.01 0.54
CA ILE A 253 17.46 17.75 0.97
C ILE A 253 17.06 16.66 -0.02
N GLN A 254 18.07 15.98 -0.58
CA GLN A 254 17.87 14.81 -1.39
C GLN A 254 17.91 13.54 -0.54
N VAL A 255 17.00 12.59 -0.84
CA VAL A 255 16.87 11.34 -0.09
C VAL A 255 16.87 10.16 -1.05
N SER A 256 17.60 9.11 -0.70
CA SER A 256 17.65 7.88 -1.48
C SER A 256 16.33 7.10 -1.41
N ASP A 257 16.08 6.27 -2.41
CA ASP A 257 14.96 5.34 -2.39
C ASP A 257 15.03 4.39 -1.19
N GLN A 258 16.22 3.83 -0.90
CA GLN A 258 16.42 2.91 0.22
C GLN A 258 16.01 3.53 1.55
N ASP A 259 16.51 4.74 1.86
CA ASP A 259 16.15 5.44 3.09
C ASP A 259 14.65 5.73 3.15
N SER A 260 14.05 6.09 2.01
CA SER A 260 12.63 6.42 1.92
C SER A 260 11.74 5.21 2.20
N TYR A 261 12.00 4.08 1.54
CA TYR A 261 11.22 2.85 1.72
C TYR A 261 11.43 2.23 3.10
N SER A 262 12.67 2.16 3.58
CA SER A 262 12.99 1.63 4.92
C SER A 262 12.31 2.45 6.01
N THR A 263 12.38 3.79 5.94
CA THR A 263 11.75 4.67 6.93
C THR A 263 10.23 4.61 6.86
N ALA A 264 9.62 4.53 5.68
CA ALA A 264 8.17 4.35 5.56
C ALA A 264 7.71 3.04 6.20
N ARG A 265 8.45 1.94 6.00
CA ARG A 265 8.16 0.65 6.68
C ARG A 265 8.35 0.73 8.19
N GLN A 266 9.34 1.48 8.67
CA GLN A 266 9.53 1.72 10.10
C GLN A 266 8.36 2.50 10.69
N LEU A 267 7.90 3.58 10.05
CA LEU A 267 6.72 4.34 10.49
C LEU A 267 5.47 3.46 10.61
N ILE A 268 5.26 2.55 9.65
CA ILE A 268 4.14 1.60 9.69
C ILE A 268 4.25 0.67 10.91
N ARG A 269 5.44 0.13 11.19
CA ARG A 269 5.66 -0.88 12.23
C ARG A 269 5.74 -0.30 13.65
N GLU A 270 6.39 0.84 13.80
CA GLU A 270 6.73 1.40 15.12
C GLU A 270 5.79 2.52 15.56
N GLU A 271 5.25 3.31 14.61
CA GLU A 271 4.34 4.42 14.92
C GLU A 271 2.88 4.11 14.55
N GLY A 272 2.61 3.01 13.83
CA GLY A 272 1.27 2.68 13.34
C GLY A 272 0.78 3.61 12.23
N VAL A 273 1.68 4.31 11.54
CA VAL A 273 1.37 5.30 10.51
C VAL A 273 1.39 4.65 9.13
N PHE A 274 0.21 4.45 8.54
CA PHE A 274 0.04 3.69 7.30
C PHE A 274 0.18 4.59 6.07
N CYS A 275 1.41 5.07 5.82
CA CYS A 275 1.76 6.06 4.80
C CYS A 275 2.56 5.49 3.62
N GLY A 276 2.57 6.22 2.49
CA GLY A 276 3.34 5.89 1.30
C GLY A 276 4.86 6.20 1.43
N PRO A 277 5.68 5.79 0.45
CA PRO A 277 7.14 5.89 0.54
C PRO A 277 7.67 7.34 0.55
N SER A 278 6.98 8.30 -0.10
CA SER A 278 7.34 9.73 -0.03
C SER A 278 7.27 10.29 1.40
N SER A 279 6.44 9.69 2.26
CA SER A 279 6.40 10.02 3.69
C SER A 279 7.70 9.61 4.40
N GLY A 280 8.30 8.48 4.02
CA GLY A 280 9.65 8.11 4.49
C GLY A 280 10.68 9.16 4.11
N SER A 281 10.66 9.65 2.87
CA SER A 281 11.58 10.69 2.40
C SER A 281 11.53 11.95 3.27
N VAL A 282 10.33 12.47 3.57
CA VAL A 282 10.21 13.70 4.39
C VAL A 282 10.61 13.49 5.84
N ILE A 283 10.42 12.28 6.39
CA ILE A 283 10.89 11.96 7.75
C ILE A 283 12.41 11.87 7.79
N VAL A 284 13.06 11.21 6.84
CA VAL A 284 14.52 11.17 6.73
C VAL A 284 15.08 12.58 6.65
N ALA A 285 14.50 13.43 5.80
CA ALA A 285 14.93 14.82 5.67
C ALA A 285 14.73 15.63 6.97
N ALA A 286 13.61 15.44 7.67
CA ALA A 286 13.35 16.08 8.97
C ALA A 286 14.37 15.68 10.02
N LEU A 287 14.74 14.39 10.08
CA LEU A 287 15.77 13.90 11.00
C LEU A 287 17.16 14.43 10.65
N ARG A 288 17.53 14.47 9.37
CA ARG A 288 18.80 15.04 8.90
C ARG A 288 18.87 16.55 9.22
N TYR A 289 17.80 17.28 8.95
CA TYR A 289 17.73 18.72 9.26
C TYR A 289 17.80 18.98 10.76
N SER A 290 17.17 18.15 11.59
CA SER A 290 17.13 18.32 13.05
C SER A 290 18.51 18.31 13.69
N GLN A 291 19.51 17.68 13.08
CA GLN A 291 20.90 17.68 13.57
C GLN A 291 21.53 19.09 13.57
N LYS A 292 20.98 20.01 12.76
CA LYS A 292 21.44 21.40 12.68
C LYS A 292 20.73 22.32 13.70
N LEU A 293 19.64 21.81 14.33
CA LEU A 293 18.86 22.62 15.26
C LEU A 293 19.53 22.63 16.63
N THR A 294 19.83 23.84 17.09
CA THR A 294 20.30 24.06 18.47
C THR A 294 19.12 24.20 19.39
N LYS A 295 19.21 23.62 20.59
CA LYS A 295 18.20 23.84 21.63
C LYS A 295 18.34 25.26 22.14
N ASP A 296 17.31 26.05 21.99
CA ASP A 296 17.18 27.32 22.70
C ASP A 296 16.28 27.08 23.94
N GLY A 297 16.93 27.01 25.10
CA GLY A 297 16.21 26.80 26.36
C GLY A 297 15.69 25.36 26.58
N SER A 298 14.57 25.24 27.30
CA SER A 298 13.98 23.97 27.71
C SER A 298 13.02 23.34 26.67
N GLN A 299 12.64 24.08 25.62
CA GLN A 299 11.69 23.59 24.62
C GLN A 299 12.39 22.90 23.45
N LYS A 300 11.82 21.75 23.04
CA LYS A 300 12.26 21.05 21.83
C LYS A 300 11.80 21.83 20.59
N PRO A 301 12.65 21.98 19.55
CA PRO A 301 12.22 22.52 18.27
C PRO A 301 11.05 21.69 17.70
N ARG A 302 10.03 22.38 17.17
CA ARG A 302 8.87 21.73 16.55
C ARG A 302 9.07 21.63 15.05
N VAL A 303 9.12 20.40 14.56
CA VAL A 303 9.29 20.08 13.14
C VAL A 303 8.03 19.39 12.63
N LEU A 304 7.39 19.95 11.60
CA LEU A 304 6.21 19.36 10.96
C LEU A 304 6.57 18.81 9.58
N THR A 305 6.08 17.62 9.29
CA THR A 305 6.13 17.02 7.97
C THR A 305 4.72 16.80 7.40
N ILE A 306 4.61 16.70 6.08
CA ILE A 306 3.37 16.37 5.39
C ILE A 306 3.47 14.95 4.86
N LEU A 307 2.55 14.07 5.28
CA LEU A 307 2.46 12.69 4.80
C LEU A 307 1.39 12.61 3.71
N ASN A 308 1.84 12.58 2.47
CA ASN A 308 1.00 12.88 1.30
C ASN A 308 -0.09 11.86 1.03
N ASP A 309 0.21 10.55 1.13
CA ASP A 309 -0.73 9.50 0.75
C ASP A 309 -0.61 8.20 1.57
N THR A 310 -1.51 7.27 1.31
CA THR A 310 -1.67 6.02 2.05
C THR A 310 -0.80 4.90 1.48
N ALA A 311 -0.29 4.02 2.36
CA ALA A 311 0.38 2.79 1.98
C ALA A 311 -0.48 1.82 1.15
N ARG A 312 -1.82 2.00 1.13
CA ARG A 312 -2.73 1.16 0.33
C ARG A 312 -2.48 1.23 -1.16
N ASN A 313 -1.86 2.33 -1.63
CA ASN A 313 -1.50 2.50 -3.03
C ASN A 313 -0.26 1.68 -3.45
N TYR A 314 0.37 0.94 -2.51
CA TYR A 314 1.71 0.35 -2.67
C TYR A 314 1.78 -1.09 -2.14
N LEU A 315 0.69 -1.87 -2.32
CA LEU A 315 0.61 -3.27 -1.83
C LEU A 315 1.67 -4.17 -2.49
N SER A 316 1.89 -3.96 -3.79
CA SER A 316 2.85 -4.74 -4.59
C SER A 316 4.29 -4.21 -4.53
N THR A 317 4.52 -3.05 -3.92
CA THR A 317 5.83 -2.38 -3.84
C THR A 317 6.27 -2.17 -2.38
N LEU A 318 5.94 -1.03 -1.75
CA LEU A 318 6.32 -0.73 -0.35
C LEU A 318 5.95 -1.85 0.63
N LEU A 319 4.80 -2.52 0.47
CA LEU A 319 4.32 -3.55 1.40
C LEU A 319 4.75 -4.97 1.01
N SER A 320 5.43 -5.16 -0.11
CA SER A 320 5.98 -6.42 -0.57
C SER A 320 7.45 -6.57 -0.15
N ASP A 321 7.75 -7.52 0.75
CA ASP A 321 9.12 -7.81 1.14
C ASP A 321 9.93 -8.37 -0.06
N ASP A 322 9.30 -9.15 -0.95
CA ASP A 322 9.96 -9.67 -2.15
C ASP A 322 10.40 -8.54 -3.07
N TRP A 323 9.49 -7.60 -3.35
CA TRP A 323 9.78 -6.46 -4.20
C TRP A 323 10.89 -5.56 -3.62
N LEU A 324 10.87 -5.30 -2.31
CA LEU A 324 11.90 -4.50 -1.65
C LEU A 324 13.28 -5.17 -1.71
N LEU A 325 13.33 -6.50 -1.58
CA LEU A 325 14.58 -7.27 -1.73
C LEU A 325 15.10 -7.26 -3.16
N GLU A 326 14.23 -7.47 -4.15
CA GLU A 326 14.60 -7.47 -5.57
C GLU A 326 15.17 -6.12 -6.06
N HIS A 327 14.85 -5.05 -5.33
CA HIS A 327 15.26 -3.69 -5.70
C HIS A 327 16.27 -3.06 -4.74
N ASP A 328 16.83 -3.85 -3.80
CA ASP A 328 17.81 -3.38 -2.80
C ASP A 328 17.31 -2.19 -1.95
N LEU A 329 16.01 -2.17 -1.62
CA LEU A 329 15.35 -1.08 -0.90
C LEU A 329 15.17 -1.33 0.61
N MET A 330 15.74 -2.41 1.13
CA MET A 330 15.78 -2.67 2.57
C MET A 330 17.08 -2.17 3.18
N ASP A 331 17.00 -1.55 4.36
CA ASP A 331 18.18 -1.36 5.18
C ASP A 331 18.62 -2.68 5.81
N GLU A 332 19.82 -2.69 6.41
CA GLU A 332 20.40 -3.90 7.00
C GLU A 332 19.53 -4.50 8.11
N ALA A 333 18.89 -3.66 8.93
CA ALA A 333 18.03 -4.11 10.03
C ALA A 333 16.76 -4.77 9.51
N MET A 334 16.14 -4.18 8.49
CA MET A 334 14.96 -4.75 7.83
C MET A 334 15.32 -6.05 7.11
N ALA A 335 16.41 -6.08 6.34
CA ALA A 335 16.87 -7.27 5.63
C ALA A 335 17.15 -8.43 6.60
N LYS A 336 17.82 -8.18 7.73
CA LYS A 336 18.01 -9.17 8.81
C LYS A 336 16.69 -9.65 9.39
N SER A 337 15.74 -8.74 9.65
CA SER A 337 14.42 -9.10 10.18
C SER A 337 13.66 -10.00 9.23
N VAL A 338 13.65 -9.68 7.93
CA VAL A 338 12.98 -10.49 6.89
C VAL A 338 13.67 -11.85 6.74
N ALA A 339 15.01 -11.90 6.69
CA ALA A 339 15.77 -13.13 6.62
C ALA A 339 15.51 -14.02 7.84
N TYR A 340 15.46 -13.45 9.04
CA TYR A 340 15.10 -14.18 10.25
C TYR A 340 13.70 -14.80 10.14
N HIS A 341 12.69 -14.04 9.74
CA HIS A 341 11.33 -14.54 9.64
C HIS A 341 11.16 -15.60 8.53
N ARG A 342 11.95 -15.53 7.46
CA ARG A 342 11.85 -16.48 6.34
C ARG A 342 12.64 -17.77 6.56
N HIS A 343 13.85 -17.67 7.10
CA HIS A 343 14.82 -18.78 7.10
C HIS A 343 15.29 -19.16 8.51
N GLU A 344 15.78 -18.24 9.30
CA GLU A 344 16.38 -18.54 10.60
C GLU A 344 15.35 -19.05 11.62
N LYS A 345 14.13 -18.56 11.54
CA LYS A 345 13.02 -19.00 12.40
C LYS A 345 12.84 -20.51 12.37
N TYR A 346 13.04 -21.14 11.21
CA TYR A 346 12.89 -22.58 11.02
C TYR A 346 14.20 -23.38 11.07
N ARG A 347 15.37 -22.71 10.99
CA ARG A 347 16.74 -23.31 11.11
C ARG A 347 16.90 -24.62 10.35
N ALA A 348 16.63 -24.64 9.07
CA ALA A 348 16.67 -25.81 8.19
C ALA A 348 15.77 -27.00 8.61
N ALA A 349 14.77 -26.77 9.48
CA ALA A 349 13.78 -27.80 9.81
C ALA A 349 12.86 -28.09 8.62
N SER A 350 12.40 -29.33 8.53
CA SER A 350 11.50 -29.85 7.51
C SER A 350 10.14 -30.26 8.08
N VAL A 351 9.22 -30.65 7.23
CA VAL A 351 7.88 -31.15 7.63
C VAL A 351 7.97 -32.35 8.56
N GLU A 352 8.99 -33.19 8.42
CA GLU A 352 9.23 -34.32 9.31
C GLU A 352 9.40 -33.89 10.78
N ASP A 353 10.02 -32.76 11.03
CA ASP A 353 10.25 -32.19 12.36
C ASP A 353 8.95 -31.77 13.08
N LEU A 354 7.85 -31.61 12.34
CA LEU A 354 6.53 -31.33 12.93
C LEU A 354 5.97 -32.53 13.72
N GLN A 355 6.46 -33.74 13.43
CA GLN A 355 5.98 -34.98 14.04
C GLN A 355 4.46 -35.14 13.90
N LEU A 356 3.97 -34.94 12.67
CA LEU A 356 2.54 -35.01 12.37
C LEU A 356 1.99 -36.40 12.68
N PRO A 357 0.76 -36.51 13.23
CA PRO A 357 0.08 -37.78 13.36
C PRO A 357 -0.20 -38.39 11.99
N ALA A 358 -0.26 -39.74 11.92
CA ALA A 358 -0.64 -40.42 10.72
C ALA A 358 -2.01 -39.96 10.19
N ALA A 359 -2.10 -39.71 8.89
CA ALA A 359 -3.33 -39.23 8.30
C ALA A 359 -4.48 -40.25 8.44
N VAL A 360 -5.58 -39.79 8.97
CA VAL A 360 -6.85 -40.55 8.91
C VAL A 360 -7.47 -40.25 7.54
N THR A 361 -7.80 -41.30 6.81
CA THR A 361 -8.24 -41.24 5.42
C THR A 361 -9.52 -42.05 5.20
N VAL A 362 -10.29 -41.70 4.19
CA VAL A 362 -11.49 -42.46 3.80
C VAL A 362 -11.40 -42.89 2.34
N PRO A 363 -12.01 -44.06 1.98
CA PRO A 363 -12.14 -44.46 0.58
C PRO A 363 -13.23 -43.64 -0.12
N PRO A 364 -13.19 -43.48 -1.45
CA PRO A 364 -14.20 -42.77 -2.22
C PRO A 364 -15.61 -43.38 -2.10
N THR A 365 -15.71 -44.62 -1.71
CA THR A 365 -16.96 -45.37 -1.47
C THR A 365 -17.54 -45.21 -0.06
N ALA A 366 -16.81 -44.56 0.83
CA ALA A 366 -17.34 -44.21 2.17
C ALA A 366 -18.59 -43.36 2.04
N THR A 367 -19.52 -43.47 2.99
CA THR A 367 -20.72 -42.60 3.01
C THR A 367 -20.43 -41.25 3.61
N VAL A 368 -21.18 -40.24 3.22
CA VAL A 368 -21.11 -38.86 3.77
C VAL A 368 -21.35 -38.90 5.27
N GLY A 369 -22.37 -39.67 5.75
CA GLY A 369 -22.66 -39.78 7.17
C GLY A 369 -21.48 -40.34 7.97
N TYR A 370 -20.83 -41.39 7.50
CA TYR A 370 -19.63 -41.95 8.14
C TYR A 370 -18.49 -40.93 8.20
N ALA A 371 -18.28 -40.21 7.08
CA ALA A 371 -17.22 -39.21 7.01
C ALA A 371 -17.47 -38.01 7.95
N LEU A 372 -18.72 -37.56 8.07
CA LEU A 372 -19.13 -36.50 9.01
C LEU A 372 -18.94 -36.94 10.45
N ASP A 373 -19.42 -38.14 10.82
CA ASP A 373 -19.26 -38.71 12.17
C ASP A 373 -17.77 -38.79 12.54
N LEU A 374 -16.93 -39.30 11.62
CA LEU A 374 -15.49 -39.41 11.84
C LEU A 374 -14.83 -38.02 12.02
N MET A 375 -15.22 -37.02 11.22
CA MET A 375 -14.71 -35.65 11.32
C MET A 375 -15.12 -34.99 12.65
N MET A 376 -16.39 -35.12 13.03
CA MET A 376 -16.91 -34.56 14.27
C MET A 376 -16.30 -35.21 15.52
N THR A 377 -16.21 -36.54 15.53
CA THR A 377 -15.62 -37.31 16.65
C THR A 377 -14.13 -37.03 16.84
N ARG A 378 -13.40 -36.81 15.75
CA ARG A 378 -11.95 -36.57 15.76
C ARG A 378 -11.57 -35.09 15.66
N GLU A 379 -12.54 -34.20 15.60
CA GLU A 379 -12.34 -32.76 15.44
C GLU A 379 -11.53 -32.38 14.17
N PHE A 380 -11.76 -33.13 13.08
CA PHE A 380 -11.08 -32.87 11.81
C PHE A 380 -11.90 -31.95 10.92
N SER A 381 -11.28 -30.93 10.36
CA SER A 381 -11.90 -30.04 9.36
C SER A 381 -11.84 -30.61 7.94
N GLN A 382 -10.88 -31.49 7.66
CA GLN A 382 -10.67 -32.12 6.35
C GLN A 382 -10.27 -33.58 6.53
N LEU A 383 -10.70 -34.44 5.56
CA LEU A 383 -10.24 -35.81 5.44
C LEU A 383 -9.73 -36.10 4.02
N PRO A 384 -8.51 -36.61 3.86
CA PRO A 384 -8.04 -37.09 2.57
C PRO A 384 -8.84 -38.30 2.11
N VAL A 385 -9.10 -38.34 0.80
CA VAL A 385 -9.75 -39.45 0.12
C VAL A 385 -8.69 -40.23 -0.67
N ILE A 386 -8.51 -41.50 -0.35
CA ILE A 386 -7.50 -42.36 -0.98
C ILE A 386 -8.13 -43.56 -1.71
N ASN A 387 -7.51 -43.98 -2.79
CA ASN A 387 -7.89 -45.20 -3.48
C ASN A 387 -7.51 -46.41 -2.59
N PRO A 388 -8.46 -47.27 -2.22
CA PRO A 388 -8.20 -48.40 -1.30
C PRO A 388 -7.24 -49.43 -1.87
N THR A 389 -7.16 -49.56 -3.21
CA THR A 389 -6.35 -50.60 -3.88
C THR A 389 -4.88 -50.22 -4.00
N ASN A 390 -4.60 -48.97 -4.42
CA ASN A 390 -3.23 -48.51 -4.67
C ASN A 390 -2.77 -47.37 -3.73
N ARG A 391 -3.59 -47.05 -2.75
CA ARG A 391 -3.35 -46.01 -1.71
C ARG A 391 -3.13 -44.61 -2.23
N LYS A 392 -3.32 -44.38 -3.51
CA LYS A 392 -3.10 -43.07 -4.13
C LYS A 392 -4.11 -42.04 -3.64
N LEU A 393 -3.61 -40.85 -3.29
CA LEU A 393 -4.43 -39.71 -2.93
C LEU A 393 -5.29 -39.26 -4.13
N MET A 394 -6.61 -39.24 -3.95
CA MET A 394 -7.59 -38.84 -4.97
C MET A 394 -8.12 -37.45 -4.80
N GLY A 395 -8.20 -36.96 -3.55
CA GLY A 395 -8.76 -35.67 -3.22
C GLY A 395 -8.93 -35.52 -1.71
N TYR A 396 -9.81 -34.64 -1.31
CA TYR A 396 -10.20 -34.45 0.10
C TYR A 396 -11.67 -34.04 0.21
N ILE A 397 -12.22 -34.19 1.39
CA ILE A 397 -13.52 -33.66 1.80
C ILE A 397 -13.34 -32.66 2.92
N SER A 398 -14.21 -31.67 2.99
CA SER A 398 -14.25 -30.64 4.03
C SER A 398 -15.51 -30.76 4.86
N LEU A 399 -15.37 -30.69 6.18
CA LEU A 399 -16.49 -30.71 7.14
C LEU A 399 -17.52 -29.63 6.76
N THR A 400 -17.07 -28.38 6.65
CA THR A 400 -17.95 -27.25 6.31
C THR A 400 -18.70 -27.46 4.99
N THR A 401 -18.00 -27.96 3.97
CA THR A 401 -18.63 -28.20 2.66
C THR A 401 -19.71 -29.28 2.74
N LEU A 402 -19.44 -30.38 3.45
CA LEU A 402 -20.41 -31.46 3.60
C LEU A 402 -21.61 -31.00 4.45
N THR A 403 -21.38 -30.29 5.56
CA THR A 403 -22.45 -29.78 6.41
C THR A 403 -23.39 -28.85 5.62
N ASN A 404 -22.83 -27.88 4.88
CA ASN A 404 -23.64 -26.98 4.04
C ASN A 404 -24.44 -27.75 2.97
N LEU A 405 -23.84 -28.75 2.34
CA LEU A 405 -24.54 -29.58 1.34
C LEU A 405 -25.68 -30.40 1.94
N MET A 406 -25.54 -30.86 3.19
CA MET A 406 -26.58 -31.56 3.93
C MET A 406 -27.71 -30.61 4.32
N GLU A 407 -27.39 -29.43 4.84
CA GLU A 407 -28.35 -28.38 5.22
C GLU A 407 -29.17 -27.89 4.01
N ASP A 408 -28.52 -27.75 2.84
CA ASP A 408 -29.17 -27.39 1.57
C ASP A 408 -30.02 -28.52 0.99
N GLY A 409 -30.03 -29.73 1.57
CA GLY A 409 -30.72 -30.90 1.07
C GLY A 409 -30.14 -31.48 -0.24
N ARG A 410 -28.91 -31.06 -0.62
CA ARG A 410 -28.22 -31.47 -1.85
C ARG A 410 -27.48 -32.78 -1.66
N ALA A 411 -26.96 -33.07 -0.47
CA ALA A 411 -26.31 -34.31 -0.10
C ALA A 411 -27.18 -35.10 0.89
N GLN A 412 -27.04 -36.44 0.87
CA GLN A 412 -27.65 -37.35 1.83
C GLN A 412 -26.57 -38.15 2.56
N GLU A 413 -26.85 -38.56 3.78
CA GLU A 413 -25.89 -39.37 4.58
C GLU A 413 -25.45 -40.67 3.84
N SER A 414 -26.34 -41.26 3.02
CA SER A 414 -26.07 -42.43 2.22
C SER A 414 -25.26 -42.18 0.96
N ASP A 415 -25.08 -40.90 0.55
CA ASP A 415 -24.28 -40.58 -0.63
C ASP A 415 -22.82 -41.00 -0.44
N GLN A 416 -22.16 -41.40 -1.52
CA GLN A 416 -20.73 -41.71 -1.48
C GLN A 416 -19.90 -40.40 -1.46
N VAL A 417 -18.81 -40.40 -0.70
CA VAL A 417 -17.82 -39.31 -0.61
C VAL A 417 -17.30 -38.90 -1.99
N SER A 418 -17.12 -39.84 -2.91
CA SER A 418 -16.66 -39.58 -4.30
C SER A 418 -17.50 -38.55 -5.05
N LYS A 419 -18.78 -38.38 -4.70
CA LYS A 419 -19.70 -37.46 -5.34
C LYS A 419 -19.40 -35.98 -4.92
N TRP A 420 -18.92 -35.80 -3.69
CA TRP A 420 -18.83 -34.51 -3.05
C TRP A 420 -17.40 -34.06 -2.70
N MET A 421 -16.40 -34.98 -2.89
CA MET A 421 -15.00 -34.67 -2.64
C MET A 421 -14.45 -33.62 -3.63
N PHE A 422 -13.52 -32.80 -3.17
CA PHE A 422 -12.64 -32.05 -4.04
C PHE A 422 -11.64 -33.05 -4.65
N SER A 423 -11.70 -33.24 -5.97
CA SER A 423 -10.85 -34.21 -6.68
C SER A 423 -9.60 -33.56 -7.26
N PHE A 424 -8.42 -34.11 -6.93
CA PHE A 424 -7.15 -33.76 -7.58
C PHE A 424 -7.01 -34.33 -9.00
N MET A 425 -7.92 -35.20 -9.40
CA MET A 425 -7.90 -35.89 -10.68
C MET A 425 -8.72 -35.22 -11.80
N LYS A 426 -9.42 -34.11 -11.51
CA LYS A 426 -10.13 -33.36 -12.56
C LYS A 426 -9.11 -32.79 -13.52
N LYS A 427 -9.04 -33.34 -14.73
CA LYS A 427 -8.32 -32.77 -15.87
C LYS A 427 -8.80 -31.34 -16.06
N GLY A 428 -7.90 -30.37 -15.88
CA GLY A 428 -8.11 -29.03 -16.40
C GLY A 428 -8.39 -29.14 -17.90
N LYS A 429 -9.31 -28.34 -18.43
CA LYS A 429 -9.46 -28.20 -19.88
C LYS A 429 -8.07 -27.88 -20.45
N GLU A 430 -7.65 -28.58 -21.47
CA GLU A 430 -6.42 -28.28 -22.21
C GLU A 430 -6.45 -26.79 -22.56
N GLY A 431 -5.46 -26.03 -22.08
CA GLY A 431 -5.35 -24.58 -22.30
C GLY A 431 -5.61 -23.69 -21.08
N SER A 432 -6.17 -24.17 -19.97
CA SER A 432 -6.12 -23.43 -18.71
C SER A 432 -4.87 -23.87 -17.95
N GLY A 433 -3.92 -22.98 -17.74
CA GLY A 433 -2.76 -23.18 -16.87
C GLY A 433 -3.21 -23.31 -15.41
N ALA A 434 -3.92 -24.42 -15.10
CA ALA A 434 -4.24 -24.75 -13.73
C ALA A 434 -2.92 -24.90 -12.98
N PRO A 435 -2.71 -24.24 -11.85
CA PRO A 435 -1.48 -24.35 -11.10
C PRO A 435 -1.25 -25.80 -10.74
N ALA A 436 -0.09 -26.34 -11.11
CA ALA A 436 0.33 -27.64 -10.64
C ALA A 436 0.29 -27.62 -9.11
N TYR A 437 -0.45 -28.57 -8.49
CA TYR A 437 -0.49 -28.65 -7.03
C TYR A 437 0.93 -28.82 -6.50
N GLN A 438 1.33 -27.94 -5.59
CA GLN A 438 2.62 -28.05 -4.93
C GLN A 438 2.64 -29.32 -4.07
N THR A 439 3.61 -30.20 -4.31
CA THR A 439 3.78 -31.41 -3.53
C THR A 439 4.48 -31.06 -2.23
N ILE A 440 3.87 -31.41 -1.09
CA ILE A 440 4.46 -31.27 0.24
C ILE A 440 4.88 -32.68 0.69
N THR A 441 6.15 -32.82 1.00
CA THR A 441 6.76 -34.10 1.45
C THR A 441 7.38 -33.91 2.83
N PRO A 442 7.77 -35.00 3.54
CA PRO A 442 8.50 -34.88 4.81
C PRO A 442 9.75 -34.01 4.71
N ASN A 443 10.43 -34.01 3.57
CA ASN A 443 11.65 -33.24 3.32
C ASN A 443 11.39 -31.78 2.94
N THR A 444 10.14 -31.37 2.75
CA THR A 444 9.82 -29.96 2.43
C THR A 444 10.26 -29.04 3.56
N PRO A 445 11.09 -28.01 3.31
CA PRO A 445 11.50 -27.07 4.33
C PRO A 445 10.29 -26.38 4.99
N LEU A 446 10.35 -26.18 6.32
CA LEU A 446 9.25 -25.49 7.01
C LEU A 446 9.08 -24.03 6.56
N ALA A 447 10.12 -23.40 6.02
CA ALA A 447 10.03 -22.07 5.41
C ALA A 447 9.09 -22.09 4.18
N ASP A 448 9.22 -23.11 3.31
CA ASP A 448 8.38 -23.31 2.13
C ASP A 448 6.95 -23.67 2.52
N LEU A 449 6.78 -24.52 3.53
CA LEU A 449 5.48 -24.84 4.10
C LEU A 449 4.80 -23.58 4.71
N SER A 450 5.56 -22.73 5.36
CA SER A 450 5.05 -21.45 5.89
C SER A 450 4.53 -20.53 4.78
N LYS A 451 5.27 -20.43 3.67
CA LYS A 451 4.86 -19.68 2.48
C LYS A 451 3.62 -20.30 1.82
N PHE A 452 3.53 -21.60 1.80
CA PHE A 452 2.34 -22.32 1.32
C PHE A 452 1.09 -21.94 2.13
N PHE A 453 1.22 -21.81 3.47
CA PHE A 453 0.10 -21.43 4.34
C PHE A 453 -0.28 -19.94 4.30
N GLU A 454 0.40 -19.11 3.53
CA GLU A 454 -0.09 -17.75 3.23
C GLU A 454 -1.31 -17.79 2.31
N LYS A 455 -1.43 -18.84 1.50
CA LYS A 455 -2.50 -19.00 0.49
C LYS A 455 -3.45 -20.16 0.77
N HIS A 456 -3.05 -21.11 1.63
CA HIS A 456 -3.78 -22.35 1.87
C HIS A 456 -3.95 -22.60 3.36
N SER A 457 -5.09 -23.14 3.77
CA SER A 457 -5.41 -23.41 5.17
C SER A 457 -4.79 -24.69 5.71
N PHE A 458 -4.51 -25.65 4.84
CA PHE A 458 -3.90 -26.95 5.18
C PHE A 458 -3.07 -27.49 4.02
N ALA A 459 -2.16 -28.42 4.33
CA ALA A 459 -1.33 -29.14 3.37
C ALA A 459 -1.50 -30.64 3.56
N VAL A 460 -1.65 -31.38 2.46
CA VAL A 460 -1.59 -32.84 2.49
C VAL A 460 -0.15 -33.27 2.25
N VAL A 461 0.45 -33.92 3.26
CA VAL A 461 1.82 -34.43 3.19
C VAL A 461 1.81 -35.80 2.56
N THR A 462 2.62 -36.00 1.50
CA THR A 462 2.70 -37.25 0.75
C THR A 462 4.15 -37.71 0.62
N ASP A 463 4.35 -38.97 0.23
CA ASP A 463 5.64 -39.41 -0.29
C ASP A 463 5.96 -38.73 -1.64
N ASP A 464 7.23 -38.81 -2.07
CA ASP A 464 7.71 -38.17 -3.31
C ASP A 464 6.97 -38.66 -4.58
N GLN A 465 6.43 -39.86 -4.54
CA GLN A 465 5.68 -40.42 -5.65
C GLN A 465 4.17 -40.17 -5.55
N ARG A 466 3.70 -39.45 -4.55
CA ARG A 466 2.28 -39.12 -4.28
C ARG A 466 1.41 -40.38 -4.11
N ARG A 467 1.97 -41.45 -3.61
CA ARG A 467 1.24 -42.73 -3.41
C ARG A 467 0.60 -42.82 -2.04
N TRP A 468 1.22 -42.18 -1.03
CA TRP A 468 0.79 -42.31 0.35
C TRP A 468 0.46 -40.95 0.93
N CYS A 469 -0.71 -40.82 1.55
CA CYS A 469 -1.00 -39.70 2.40
C CYS A 469 -0.39 -39.96 3.78
N LEU A 470 0.65 -39.22 4.14
CA LEU A 470 1.43 -39.40 5.36
C LEU A 470 0.86 -38.62 6.52
N GLY A 471 0.35 -37.42 6.27
CA GLY A 471 -0.19 -36.54 7.29
C GLY A 471 -0.95 -35.34 6.69
N ILE A 472 -1.60 -34.58 7.54
CA ILE A 472 -2.12 -33.26 7.22
C ILE A 472 -1.40 -32.26 8.11
N ALA A 473 -0.84 -31.23 7.51
CA ALA A 473 -0.22 -30.12 8.21
C ALA A 473 -1.08 -28.86 8.10
N THR A 474 -1.08 -28.08 9.16
CA THR A 474 -1.76 -26.78 9.24
C THR A 474 -0.78 -25.70 9.76
N LYS A 475 -1.17 -24.46 9.67
CA LYS A 475 -0.38 -23.36 10.25
C LYS A 475 -0.25 -23.51 11.79
N TYR A 476 -1.20 -24.15 12.43
CA TYR A 476 -1.15 -24.45 13.86
C TYR A 476 0.03 -25.36 14.24
N ASP A 477 0.32 -26.36 13.40
CA ASP A 477 1.45 -27.29 13.62
C ASP A 477 2.79 -26.53 13.55
N LEU A 478 2.92 -25.59 12.60
CA LEU A 478 4.09 -24.70 12.55
C LEU A 478 4.22 -23.84 13.79
N MET A 479 3.12 -23.25 14.28
CA MET A 479 3.13 -22.43 15.48
C MET A 479 3.50 -23.25 16.72
N THR A 480 2.97 -24.46 16.84
CA THR A 480 3.27 -25.38 17.93
C THR A 480 4.74 -25.80 17.92
N PHE A 481 5.28 -26.10 16.74
CA PHE A 481 6.70 -26.41 16.56
C PHE A 481 7.60 -25.25 17.04
N LEU A 482 7.30 -24.02 16.64
CA LEU A 482 8.07 -22.85 17.05
C LEU A 482 8.01 -22.60 18.56
N ASN A 483 6.83 -22.76 19.17
CA ASN A 483 6.65 -22.62 20.62
C ASN A 483 7.46 -23.66 21.41
N ARG A 484 7.46 -24.92 20.99
CA ARG A 484 8.27 -25.99 21.60
C ARG A 484 9.77 -25.65 21.55
N ARG A 485 10.25 -25.10 20.43
CA ARG A 485 11.63 -24.68 20.23
C ARG A 485 12.04 -23.52 21.13
N GLN A 486 11.19 -22.52 21.28
CA GLN A 486 11.44 -21.38 22.17
C GLN A 486 11.49 -21.79 23.65
N SER A 487 10.66 -22.75 24.03
CA SER A 487 10.63 -23.29 25.40
C SER A 487 11.89 -24.11 25.72
N SER A 488 12.41 -24.87 24.76
CA SER A 488 13.63 -25.66 24.93
C SER A 488 14.93 -24.82 24.85
N GLY A 489 14.89 -23.64 24.27
CA GLY A 489 16.02 -22.69 24.20
C GLY A 489 16.20 -21.79 25.44
N ARG A 490 15.28 -21.84 26.42
CA ARG A 490 15.39 -21.10 27.69
C ARG A 490 16.07 -21.88 28.83
N SER A 491 16.60 -23.05 28.54
CA SER A 491 17.25 -23.93 29.53
C SER A 491 18.77 -24.01 29.32
N PHE A 492 19.45 -22.91 28.95
CA PHE A 492 20.90 -22.81 29.07
C PHE A 492 21.32 -21.39 29.40
#